data_c4d8edb0830e39c8fc74a8bd8310177b
#
_entry.id   c4d8edb0830e39c8fc74a8bd8310177b
#
_cell.length_a   1.000
_cell.length_b   1.000
_cell.length_c   1.000
_cell.angle_alpha   90.00
_cell.angle_beta   90.00
_cell.angle_gamma   90.00
#
_symmetry.space_group_name_H-M   'P 1'
#
loop_
_entity.id
_entity.type
_entity.pdbx_description
1 polymer ?
#
loop_
_entity_poly.entity_id
_entity_poly.type
_entity_poly.pdbx_seq_one_letter_code
_entity_poly.pdbx_strand_id
1 'polypeptide(L)'
;VKCLIIAAGQGTRLRAMAPSKPLAEVRGTPLIEHVARFARAGGATSFVVVTGYEAERVEAFLPGLAERMGAPVEAVRNPDWARPNGLSVLAAVDRLGDEFGLLMSDHLFDPAILAAAIAGRRGGAELVLAADYDIANPALDLDDATKLDVAPDGAIRRIGKAIDGYNAVDTGIFVATPTLFGALRDSLAAGASGSLSEGVQRLADRGAAFAPDINGRWWVDVDDETAWRRAEATLPDVFAAA
;
A
#
# COMPACT_ATOMS: atom_id res chain seq x y z
N VAL A 1 -2.26 0.27 -15.36
CA VAL A 1 -1.02 -0.15 -14.67
C VAL A 1 -1.23 -1.50 -13.98
N LYS A 2 -0.20 -2.36 -13.88
CA LYS A 2 -0.21 -3.55 -13.01
C LYS A 2 -0.02 -3.12 -11.56
N CYS A 3 -0.78 -3.69 -10.62
CA CYS A 3 -0.64 -3.38 -9.20
C CYS A 3 -0.13 -4.59 -8.40
N LEU A 4 0.85 -4.33 -7.54
CA LEU A 4 1.30 -5.21 -6.48
C LEU A 4 0.46 -4.93 -5.23
N ILE A 5 -0.15 -5.96 -4.63
CA ILE A 5 -0.83 -5.88 -3.34
C ILE A 5 -0.03 -6.71 -2.32
N ILE A 6 0.46 -6.06 -1.26
CA ILE A 6 1.13 -6.75 -0.16
C ILE A 6 0.08 -7.29 0.82
N ALA A 7 -0.03 -8.61 0.88
CA ALA A 7 -0.98 -9.36 1.71
C ALA A 7 -0.28 -10.44 2.54
N ALA A 8 1.01 -10.25 2.86
CA ALA A 8 1.85 -11.26 3.49
C ALA A 8 1.89 -11.17 5.03
N GLY A 9 1.46 -10.06 5.61
CA GLY A 9 1.56 -9.79 7.03
C GLY A 9 0.59 -10.59 7.90
N GLN A 10 0.96 -10.78 9.17
CA GLN A 10 0.18 -11.58 10.13
C GLN A 10 -1.10 -10.89 10.63
N GLY A 11 -1.14 -9.55 10.68
CA GLY A 11 -2.32 -8.77 11.09
C GLY A 11 -2.84 -9.13 12.49
N THR A 12 -1.96 -9.20 13.49
CA THR A 12 -2.26 -9.73 14.84
C THR A 12 -3.40 -9.02 15.54
N ARG A 13 -3.60 -7.72 15.30
CA ARG A 13 -4.62 -6.88 15.94
C ARG A 13 -6.06 -7.18 15.47
N LEU A 14 -6.23 -7.75 14.27
CA LEU A 14 -7.53 -8.14 13.69
C LEU A 14 -7.82 -9.64 13.76
N ARG A 15 -7.00 -10.45 14.45
CA ARG A 15 -7.17 -11.91 14.54
C ARG A 15 -8.49 -12.36 15.14
N ALA A 16 -9.08 -11.57 16.04
CA ALA A 16 -10.38 -11.89 16.62
C ALA A 16 -11.52 -11.78 15.59
N MET A 17 -11.31 -11.04 14.50
CA MET A 17 -12.30 -10.78 13.46
C MET A 17 -12.14 -11.70 12.26
N ALA A 18 -10.90 -12.04 11.91
CA ALA A 18 -10.63 -12.98 10.81
C ALA A 18 -9.29 -13.71 11.03
N PRO A 19 -9.17 -14.98 10.61
CA PRO A 19 -7.91 -15.74 10.71
C PRO A 19 -6.80 -15.15 9.84
N SER A 20 -7.17 -14.39 8.80
CA SER A 20 -6.24 -13.72 7.88
C SER A 20 -6.72 -12.28 7.67
N LYS A 21 -5.87 -11.29 7.98
CA LYS A 21 -6.20 -9.85 7.87
C LYS A 21 -6.71 -9.46 6.48
N PRO A 22 -6.07 -9.86 5.35
CA PRO A 22 -6.56 -9.53 4.01
C PRO A 22 -7.99 -10.04 3.72
N LEU A 23 -8.45 -11.06 4.45
CA LEU A 23 -9.78 -11.65 4.32
C LEU A 23 -10.77 -11.18 5.40
N ALA A 24 -10.37 -10.25 6.26
CA ALA A 24 -11.31 -9.56 7.15
C ALA A 24 -12.31 -8.76 6.31
N GLU A 25 -13.59 -8.84 6.68
CA GLU A 25 -14.67 -8.22 5.90
C GLU A 25 -15.02 -6.84 6.44
N VAL A 26 -15.22 -5.89 5.54
CA VAL A 26 -15.86 -4.60 5.77
C VAL A 26 -17.11 -4.56 4.90
N ARG A 27 -18.29 -4.35 5.50
CA ARG A 27 -19.60 -4.42 4.82
C ARG A 27 -19.79 -5.71 4.00
N GLY A 28 -19.32 -6.84 4.54
CA GLY A 28 -19.46 -8.15 3.92
C GLY A 28 -18.54 -8.43 2.72
N THR A 29 -17.55 -7.57 2.49
CA THR A 29 -16.55 -7.75 1.42
C THR A 29 -15.15 -7.78 2.03
N PRO A 30 -14.28 -8.77 1.69
CA PRO A 30 -12.91 -8.85 2.18
C PRO A 30 -12.08 -7.61 1.84
N LEU A 31 -11.18 -7.19 2.76
CA LEU A 31 -10.31 -6.03 2.59
C LEU A 31 -9.54 -6.07 1.26
N ILE A 32 -8.94 -7.22 0.94
CA ILE A 32 -8.18 -7.38 -0.31
C ILE A 32 -9.05 -7.21 -1.56
N GLU A 33 -10.33 -7.58 -1.49
CA GLU A 33 -11.27 -7.38 -2.61
C GLU A 33 -11.63 -5.90 -2.75
N HIS A 34 -11.88 -5.19 -1.65
CA HIS A 34 -12.05 -3.73 -1.69
C HIS A 34 -10.86 -3.04 -2.33
N VAL A 35 -9.64 -3.34 -1.85
CA VAL A 35 -8.40 -2.76 -2.39
C VAL A 35 -8.26 -3.03 -3.89
N ALA A 36 -8.51 -4.27 -4.32
CA ALA A 36 -8.43 -4.62 -5.74
C ALA A 36 -9.48 -3.88 -6.59
N ARG A 37 -10.74 -3.78 -6.11
CA ARG A 37 -11.82 -3.04 -6.80
C ARG A 37 -11.51 -1.55 -6.90
N PHE A 38 -11.06 -0.93 -5.81
CA PHE A 38 -10.69 0.49 -5.79
C PHE A 38 -9.49 0.76 -6.71
N ALA A 39 -8.48 -0.12 -6.69
CA ALA A 39 -7.36 -0.02 -7.61
C ALA A 39 -7.80 -0.19 -9.07
N ARG A 40 -8.71 -1.12 -9.35
CA ARG A 40 -9.29 -1.30 -10.69
C ARG A 40 -9.97 -0.03 -11.18
N ALA A 41 -10.82 0.58 -10.34
CA ALA A 41 -11.48 1.85 -10.63
C ALA A 41 -10.46 3.01 -10.78
N GLY A 42 -9.33 2.95 -10.08
CA GLY A 42 -8.21 3.90 -10.17
C GLY A 42 -7.25 3.66 -11.34
N GLY A 43 -7.52 2.67 -12.23
CA GLY A 43 -6.73 2.44 -13.45
C GLY A 43 -5.80 1.21 -13.42
N ALA A 44 -5.91 0.35 -12.39
CA ALA A 44 -5.22 -0.93 -12.40
C ALA A 44 -5.81 -1.89 -13.44
N THR A 45 -4.96 -2.63 -14.14
CA THR A 45 -5.36 -3.56 -15.20
C THR A 45 -5.15 -5.03 -14.85
N SER A 46 -4.25 -5.31 -13.91
CA SER A 46 -3.93 -6.66 -13.42
C SER A 46 -3.25 -6.55 -12.06
N PHE A 47 -3.22 -7.67 -11.32
CA PHE A 47 -2.75 -7.69 -9.94
C PHE A 47 -1.74 -8.81 -9.70
N VAL A 48 -0.73 -8.51 -8.90
CA VAL A 48 0.16 -9.47 -8.26
C VAL A 48 -0.07 -9.36 -6.76
N VAL A 49 -0.48 -10.43 -6.11
CA VAL A 49 -0.72 -10.46 -4.66
C VAL A 49 0.41 -11.22 -3.99
N VAL A 50 1.17 -10.54 -3.13
CA VAL A 50 2.19 -11.22 -2.32
C VAL A 50 1.57 -11.74 -1.04
N THR A 51 1.61 -13.06 -0.89
CA THR A 51 1.08 -13.81 0.25
C THR A 51 2.20 -14.26 1.20
N GLY A 52 1.85 -14.60 2.43
CA GLY A 52 2.82 -15.05 3.43
C GLY A 52 2.14 -15.76 4.61
N TYR A 53 1.76 -15.03 5.66
CA TYR A 53 0.99 -15.62 6.75
C TYR A 53 -0.38 -16.10 6.23
N GLU A 54 -0.78 -17.33 6.59
CA GLU A 54 -2.03 -17.97 6.10
C GLU A 54 -2.16 -17.93 4.56
N ALA A 55 -1.02 -18.07 3.85
CA ALA A 55 -0.94 -17.93 2.40
C ALA A 55 -1.95 -18.77 1.65
N GLU A 56 -2.16 -20.05 2.05
CA GLU A 56 -3.09 -20.97 1.42
C GLU A 56 -4.54 -20.42 1.40
N ARG A 57 -4.94 -19.74 2.47
CA ARG A 57 -6.30 -19.13 2.57
C ARG A 57 -6.47 -17.98 1.61
N VAL A 58 -5.47 -17.08 1.55
CA VAL A 58 -5.49 -15.95 0.64
C VAL A 58 -5.43 -16.44 -0.81
N GLU A 59 -4.49 -17.36 -1.12
CA GLU A 59 -4.31 -17.91 -2.47
C GLU A 59 -5.56 -18.64 -2.98
N ALA A 60 -6.28 -19.37 -2.10
CA ALA A 60 -7.54 -20.03 -2.45
C ALA A 60 -8.66 -19.03 -2.80
N PHE A 61 -8.61 -17.80 -2.28
CA PHE A 61 -9.58 -16.75 -2.56
C PHE A 61 -9.34 -16.06 -3.91
N LEU A 62 -8.08 -15.97 -4.37
CA LEU A 62 -7.70 -15.14 -5.53
C LEU A 62 -8.35 -15.56 -6.87
N PRO A 63 -8.56 -16.86 -7.21
CA PRO A 63 -9.24 -17.22 -8.45
C PRO A 63 -10.65 -16.64 -8.54
N GLY A 64 -11.46 -16.75 -7.48
CA GLY A 64 -12.78 -16.14 -7.43
C GLY A 64 -12.74 -14.62 -7.47
N LEU A 65 -11.72 -13.99 -6.86
CA LEU A 65 -11.49 -12.56 -6.98
C LEU A 65 -11.22 -12.16 -8.44
N ALA A 66 -10.34 -12.88 -9.15
CA ALA A 66 -10.03 -12.62 -10.55
C ALA A 66 -11.27 -12.67 -11.44
N GLU A 67 -12.16 -13.65 -11.21
CA GLU A 67 -13.44 -13.78 -11.92
C GLU A 67 -14.36 -12.59 -11.66
N ARG A 68 -14.58 -12.20 -10.39
CA ARG A 68 -15.42 -11.05 -10.02
C ARG A 68 -14.88 -9.73 -10.55
N MET A 69 -13.56 -9.59 -10.59
CA MET A 69 -12.87 -8.39 -11.11
C MET A 69 -12.84 -8.31 -12.63
N GLY A 70 -13.00 -9.43 -13.34
CA GLY A 70 -12.73 -9.50 -14.77
C GLY A 70 -11.29 -9.06 -15.11
N ALA A 71 -10.32 -9.36 -14.24
CA ALA A 71 -8.94 -8.94 -14.35
C ALA A 71 -7.99 -10.03 -13.83
N PRO A 72 -6.79 -10.21 -14.45
CA PRO A 72 -5.81 -11.18 -13.99
C PRO A 72 -5.34 -10.87 -12.55
N VAL A 73 -5.31 -11.90 -11.70
CA VAL A 73 -4.77 -11.85 -10.34
C VAL A 73 -3.81 -13.02 -10.18
N GLU A 74 -2.54 -12.74 -9.91
CA GLU A 74 -1.47 -13.72 -9.74
C GLU A 74 -1.00 -13.71 -8.28
N ALA A 75 -0.81 -14.90 -7.68
CA ALA A 75 -0.20 -15.04 -6.35
C ALA A 75 1.32 -15.19 -6.44
N VAL A 76 2.03 -14.55 -5.53
CA VAL A 76 3.46 -14.76 -5.27
C VAL A 76 3.65 -14.98 -3.78
N ARG A 77 4.24 -16.12 -3.38
CA ARG A 77 4.48 -16.42 -1.96
C ARG A 77 5.81 -15.82 -1.50
N ASN A 78 5.78 -15.05 -0.42
CA ASN A 78 6.97 -14.62 0.31
C ASN A 78 7.23 -15.58 1.48
N PRO A 79 8.26 -16.44 1.44
CA PRO A 79 8.59 -17.32 2.55
C PRO A 79 9.12 -16.57 3.77
N ASP A 80 9.68 -15.38 3.56
CA ASP A 80 10.25 -14.52 4.61
C ASP A 80 9.23 -13.50 5.16
N TRP A 81 7.93 -13.82 5.11
CA TRP A 81 6.84 -12.91 5.47
C TRP A 81 6.93 -12.31 6.88
N ALA A 82 7.60 -12.99 7.82
CA ALA A 82 7.81 -12.50 9.18
C ALA A 82 8.84 -11.36 9.27
N ARG A 83 9.57 -11.10 8.20
CA ARG A 83 10.53 -10.00 8.06
C ARG A 83 9.82 -8.74 7.51
N PRO A 84 10.50 -7.56 7.53
CA PRO A 84 9.90 -6.33 7.05
C PRO A 84 9.35 -6.39 5.62
N ASN A 85 8.34 -5.57 5.35
CA ASN A 85 7.49 -5.62 4.16
C ASN A 85 8.18 -5.33 2.82
N GLY A 86 9.35 -4.69 2.81
CA GLY A 86 10.15 -4.53 1.59
C GLY A 86 10.59 -5.85 0.96
N LEU A 87 10.70 -6.94 1.77
CA LEU A 87 10.98 -8.28 1.25
C LEU A 87 9.78 -8.83 0.46
N SER A 88 8.56 -8.46 0.84
CA SER A 88 7.38 -8.80 0.06
C SER A 88 7.38 -8.09 -1.31
N VAL A 89 7.86 -6.84 -1.37
CA VAL A 89 8.07 -6.14 -2.66
C VAL A 89 9.09 -6.88 -3.51
N LEU A 90 10.22 -7.28 -2.92
CA LEU A 90 11.30 -8.00 -3.62
C LEU A 90 10.86 -9.39 -4.11
N ALA A 91 9.94 -10.06 -3.43
CA ALA A 91 9.42 -11.36 -3.85
C ALA A 91 8.69 -11.30 -5.19
N ALA A 92 8.14 -10.13 -5.57
CA ALA A 92 7.37 -9.94 -6.79
C ALA A 92 8.19 -9.37 -7.98
N VAL A 93 9.50 -9.19 -7.85
CA VAL A 93 10.34 -8.47 -8.83
C VAL A 93 10.18 -8.97 -10.27
N ASP A 94 10.09 -10.29 -10.48
CA ASP A 94 10.00 -10.91 -11.82
C ASP A 94 8.57 -10.86 -12.42
N ARG A 95 7.60 -10.30 -11.70
CA ARG A 95 6.18 -10.23 -12.07
C ARG A 95 5.72 -8.81 -12.42
N LEU A 96 6.56 -7.82 -12.18
CA LEU A 96 6.23 -6.40 -12.34
C LEU A 96 6.97 -5.82 -13.54
N GLY A 97 6.35 -4.82 -14.19
CA GLY A 97 6.91 -4.14 -15.36
C GLY A 97 7.68 -2.88 -15.00
N ASP A 98 7.88 -2.02 -16.02
CA ASP A 98 8.64 -0.77 -15.89
C ASP A 98 7.97 0.26 -14.96
N GLU A 99 6.67 0.11 -14.72
CA GLU A 99 5.89 0.90 -13.79
C GLU A 99 4.81 0.04 -13.15
N PHE A 100 4.62 0.17 -11.86
CA PHE A 100 3.60 -0.58 -11.12
C PHE A 100 3.02 0.22 -9.96
N GLY A 101 1.72 -0.01 -9.68
CA GLY A 101 1.13 0.40 -8.41
C GLY A 101 1.60 -0.54 -7.29
N LEU A 102 1.80 -0.01 -6.10
CA LEU A 102 2.11 -0.79 -4.91
C LEU A 102 1.14 -0.39 -3.80
N LEU A 103 0.40 -1.36 -3.28
CA LEU A 103 -0.73 -1.17 -2.38
C LEU A 103 -0.62 -2.11 -1.18
N MET A 104 -1.14 -1.67 -0.04
CA MET A 104 -1.34 -2.51 1.14
C MET A 104 -2.72 -3.16 1.07
N SER A 105 -2.85 -4.42 1.48
CA SER A 105 -4.12 -5.18 1.42
C SER A 105 -5.18 -4.73 2.42
N ASP A 106 -4.86 -3.81 3.30
CA ASP A 106 -5.64 -3.31 4.42
C ASP A 106 -5.90 -1.80 4.38
N HIS A 107 -5.37 -1.11 3.37
CA HIS A 107 -5.63 0.30 3.15
C HIS A 107 -6.78 0.47 2.15
N LEU A 108 -7.93 0.89 2.64
CA LEU A 108 -9.09 1.25 1.82
C LEU A 108 -8.96 2.71 1.38
N PHE A 109 -9.28 3.03 0.12
CA PHE A 109 -9.00 4.37 -0.41
C PHE A 109 -9.95 4.76 -1.56
N ASP A 110 -10.17 6.07 -1.73
CA ASP A 110 -10.82 6.62 -2.92
C ASP A 110 -9.99 6.27 -4.18
N PRO A 111 -10.58 5.60 -5.19
CA PRO A 111 -9.90 5.26 -6.44
C PRO A 111 -9.18 6.43 -7.12
N ALA A 112 -9.66 7.65 -6.93
CA ALA A 112 -9.05 8.85 -7.48
C ALA A 112 -7.64 9.13 -6.91
N ILE A 113 -7.29 8.57 -5.73
CA ILE A 113 -5.94 8.68 -5.16
C ILE A 113 -4.94 7.94 -6.05
N LEU A 114 -5.22 6.68 -6.40
CA LEU A 114 -4.34 5.91 -7.29
C LEU A 114 -4.30 6.51 -8.69
N ALA A 115 -5.45 6.91 -9.23
CA ALA A 115 -5.51 7.56 -10.55
C ALA A 115 -4.65 8.84 -10.60
N ALA A 116 -4.69 9.65 -9.54
CA ALA A 116 -3.86 10.85 -9.42
C ALA A 116 -2.37 10.51 -9.28
N ALA A 117 -2.01 9.47 -8.53
CA ALA A 117 -0.63 9.02 -8.39
C ALA A 117 -0.05 8.53 -9.72
N ILE A 118 -0.82 7.76 -10.51
CA ILE A 118 -0.43 7.31 -11.86
C ILE A 118 -0.23 8.52 -12.78
N ALA A 119 -1.20 9.45 -12.82
CA ALA A 119 -1.13 10.65 -13.68
C ALA A 119 -0.05 11.63 -13.21
N GLY A 120 0.22 11.68 -11.92
CA GLY A 120 1.14 12.64 -11.29
C GLY A 120 2.61 12.25 -11.39
N ARG A 121 2.95 11.07 -11.90
CA ARG A 121 4.35 10.67 -12.08
C ARG A 121 5.01 11.57 -13.12
N ARG A 122 5.82 12.51 -12.64
CA ARG A 122 6.57 13.46 -13.48
C ARG A 122 7.87 12.82 -13.95
N GLY A 123 8.42 13.32 -15.07
CA GLY A 123 9.70 12.87 -15.58
C GLY A 123 10.81 12.97 -14.49
N GLY A 124 11.51 11.86 -14.25
CA GLY A 124 12.52 11.74 -13.19
C GLY A 124 12.04 11.19 -11.84
N ALA A 125 10.74 11.11 -11.58
CA ALA A 125 10.21 10.44 -10.40
C ALA A 125 10.28 8.92 -10.56
N GLU A 126 11.01 8.25 -9.67
CA GLU A 126 11.10 6.80 -9.60
C GLU A 126 10.06 6.20 -8.65
N LEU A 127 9.52 7.04 -7.75
CA LEU A 127 8.46 6.68 -6.83
C LEU A 127 7.57 7.89 -6.55
N VAL A 128 6.27 7.66 -6.58
CA VAL A 128 5.23 8.58 -6.10
C VAL A 128 4.48 7.85 -4.98
N LEU A 129 4.38 8.49 -3.81
CA LEU A 129 3.64 8.04 -2.64
C LEU A 129 2.50 9.03 -2.39
N ALA A 130 1.25 8.62 -2.54
CA ALA A 130 0.12 9.46 -2.16
C ALA A 130 0.17 9.72 -0.64
N ALA A 131 0.12 10.98 -0.24
CA ALA A 131 0.30 11.38 1.15
C ALA A 131 -0.88 12.21 1.66
N ASP A 132 -1.25 11.99 2.91
CA ASP A 132 -2.24 12.80 3.61
C ASP A 132 -1.53 13.89 4.42
N TYR A 133 -1.83 15.14 4.08
CA TYR A 133 -1.26 16.32 4.74
C TYR A 133 -2.12 16.83 5.90
N ASP A 134 -3.32 16.28 6.08
CA ASP A 134 -4.18 16.60 7.24
C ASP A 134 -3.72 15.83 8.49
N ILE A 135 -2.50 16.13 8.95
CA ILE A 135 -1.92 15.52 10.16
C ILE A 135 -2.67 15.86 11.45
N ALA A 136 -3.61 16.81 11.41
CA ALA A 136 -4.49 17.13 12.53
C ALA A 136 -5.75 16.25 12.56
N ASN A 137 -5.98 15.42 11.56
CA ASN A 137 -7.12 14.52 11.48
C ASN A 137 -7.11 13.52 12.66
N PRO A 138 -8.09 13.59 13.58
CA PRO A 138 -8.13 12.69 14.75
C PRO A 138 -8.36 11.22 14.39
N ALA A 139 -8.66 10.95 13.14
CA ALA A 139 -8.81 9.60 12.61
C ALA A 139 -7.47 8.91 12.36
N LEU A 140 -6.36 9.65 12.27
CA LEU A 140 -5.04 9.09 12.08
C LEU A 140 -4.44 8.58 13.39
N ASP A 141 -3.96 7.34 13.40
CA ASP A 141 -3.11 6.84 14.48
C ASP A 141 -1.66 7.27 14.20
N LEU A 142 -1.30 8.46 14.69
CA LEU A 142 0.05 9.00 14.48
C LEU A 142 1.14 8.22 15.21
N ASP A 143 0.82 7.39 16.18
CA ASP A 143 1.81 6.56 16.86
C ASP A 143 2.24 5.38 15.98
N ASP A 144 1.34 4.85 15.16
CA ASP A 144 1.64 3.76 14.22
C ASP A 144 1.89 4.21 12.78
N ALA A 145 1.37 5.35 12.36
CA ALA A 145 1.51 5.86 11.01
C ALA A 145 2.97 6.08 10.58
N THR A 146 3.26 5.74 9.33
CA THR A 146 4.51 6.13 8.69
C THR A 146 4.43 7.61 8.30
N LYS A 147 5.34 8.41 8.84
CA LYS A 147 5.39 9.88 8.71
C LYS A 147 6.30 10.31 7.57
N LEU A 148 6.01 11.47 6.99
CA LEU A 148 6.76 12.07 5.89
C LEU A 148 7.15 13.51 6.21
N ASP A 149 8.40 13.87 5.95
CA ASP A 149 8.86 15.25 5.81
C ASP A 149 8.97 15.54 4.32
N VAL A 150 8.06 16.36 3.80
CA VAL A 150 7.93 16.66 2.37
C VAL A 150 8.27 18.12 2.11
N ALA A 151 9.09 18.35 1.11
CA ALA A 151 9.48 19.68 0.65
C ALA A 151 8.33 20.39 -0.08
N PRO A 152 8.36 21.73 -0.22
CA PRO A 152 7.31 22.49 -0.92
C PRO A 152 7.09 22.08 -2.38
N ASP A 153 8.08 21.50 -3.04
CA ASP A 153 7.99 20.98 -4.41
C ASP A 153 7.44 19.54 -4.47
N GLY A 154 7.10 18.95 -3.31
CA GLY A 154 6.58 17.60 -3.19
C GLY A 154 7.64 16.50 -3.06
N ALA A 155 8.94 16.84 -3.07
CA ALA A 155 10.01 15.86 -2.87
C ALA A 155 10.01 15.34 -1.42
N ILE A 156 10.08 14.04 -1.24
CA ILE A 156 10.25 13.42 0.09
C ILE A 156 11.69 13.67 0.56
N ARG A 157 11.84 14.26 1.74
CA ARG A 157 13.11 14.42 2.44
C ARG A 157 13.37 13.25 3.38
N ARG A 158 12.36 12.89 4.17
CA ARG A 158 12.46 11.79 5.15
C ARG A 158 11.15 11.03 5.22
N ILE A 159 11.27 9.72 5.47
CA ILE A 159 10.14 8.83 5.68
C ILE A 159 10.46 7.86 6.83
N GLY A 160 9.52 7.65 7.75
CA GLY A 160 9.64 6.67 8.82
C GLY A 160 8.66 6.88 9.95
N LYS A 161 8.50 5.87 10.80
CA LYS A 161 7.57 5.94 11.94
C LYS A 161 8.06 6.90 13.04
N ALA A 162 9.37 6.99 13.25
CA ALA A 162 9.99 7.71 14.36
C ALA A 162 10.68 9.03 13.95
N ILE A 163 10.28 9.63 12.83
CA ILE A 163 10.82 10.93 12.42
C ILE A 163 10.09 12.08 13.13
N ASP A 164 10.86 13.08 13.55
CA ASP A 164 10.35 14.35 14.05
C ASP A 164 10.20 15.36 12.92
N GLY A 165 9.32 16.37 13.09
CA GLY A 165 9.17 17.45 12.12
C GLY A 165 8.59 16.97 10.78
N TYR A 166 7.58 16.13 10.82
CA TYR A 166 6.83 15.67 9.66
C TYR A 166 5.66 16.62 9.34
N ASN A 167 5.20 16.58 8.09
CA ASN A 167 4.07 17.38 7.59
C ASN A 167 3.04 16.57 6.78
N ALA A 168 3.25 15.26 6.64
CA ALA A 168 2.31 14.35 5.98
C ALA A 168 2.45 12.92 6.53
N VAL A 169 1.50 12.05 6.19
CA VAL A 169 1.54 10.61 6.47
C VAL A 169 1.37 9.79 5.18
N ASP A 170 1.97 8.61 5.19
CA ASP A 170 1.90 7.59 4.14
C ASP A 170 0.51 6.96 4.11
N THR A 171 -0.15 6.96 2.97
CA THR A 171 -1.47 6.33 2.79
C THR A 171 -1.40 4.87 2.32
N GLY A 172 -0.22 4.34 2.10
CA GLY A 172 -0.02 2.98 1.57
C GLY A 172 -0.26 2.83 0.06
N ILE A 173 -0.43 3.94 -0.67
CA ILE A 173 -0.68 3.93 -2.12
C ILE A 173 0.52 4.52 -2.85
N PHE A 174 1.21 3.68 -3.63
CA PHE A 174 2.42 4.06 -4.35
C PHE A 174 2.30 3.75 -5.85
N VAL A 175 3.03 4.52 -6.65
CA VAL A 175 3.39 4.17 -8.04
C VAL A 175 4.91 4.21 -8.12
N ALA A 176 5.51 3.11 -8.54
CA ALA A 176 6.96 2.95 -8.52
C ALA A 176 7.50 2.33 -9.81
N THR A 177 8.81 2.48 -10.01
CA THR A 177 9.58 1.81 -11.05
C THR A 177 10.46 0.71 -10.45
N PRO A 178 11.10 -0.15 -11.27
CA PRO A 178 12.04 -1.17 -10.80
C PRO A 178 13.24 -0.65 -10.00
N THR A 179 13.54 0.65 -10.05
CA THR A 179 14.57 1.27 -9.20
C THR A 179 14.30 1.09 -7.70
N LEU A 180 13.02 0.95 -7.29
CA LEU A 180 12.66 0.61 -5.92
C LEU A 180 13.29 -0.74 -5.47
N PHE A 181 13.35 -1.74 -6.36
CA PHE A 181 13.98 -3.02 -6.01
C PHE A 181 15.48 -2.87 -5.76
N GLY A 182 16.17 -2.04 -6.57
CA GLY A 182 17.56 -1.69 -6.35
C GLY A 182 17.77 -0.99 -5.01
N ALA A 183 16.94 0.01 -4.72
CA ALA A 183 16.98 0.76 -3.47
C ALA A 183 16.76 -0.14 -2.22
N LEU A 184 15.82 -1.10 -2.29
CA LEU A 184 15.60 -2.07 -1.23
C LEU A 184 16.79 -3.02 -1.03
N ARG A 185 17.39 -3.52 -2.13
CA ARG A 185 18.59 -4.37 -2.06
C ARG A 185 19.79 -3.61 -1.50
N ASP A 186 19.99 -2.37 -1.92
CA ASP A 186 21.05 -1.49 -1.40
C ASP A 186 20.87 -1.21 0.10
N SER A 187 19.61 -1.06 0.54
CA SER A 187 19.29 -0.88 1.97
C SER A 187 19.66 -2.11 2.78
N LEU A 188 19.25 -3.30 2.31
CA LEU A 188 19.61 -4.58 2.94
C LEU A 188 21.11 -4.82 2.98
N ALA A 189 21.83 -4.53 1.88
CA ALA A 189 23.29 -4.66 1.79
C ALA A 189 24.02 -3.72 2.77
N ALA A 190 23.42 -2.57 3.09
CA ALA A 190 23.91 -1.63 4.10
C ALA A 190 23.57 -2.04 5.55
N GLY A 191 22.93 -3.19 5.76
CA GLY A 191 22.59 -3.70 7.09
C GLY A 191 21.27 -3.17 7.67
N ALA A 192 20.43 -2.53 6.85
CA ALA A 192 19.11 -2.07 7.28
C ALA A 192 18.11 -3.24 7.39
N SER A 193 16.92 -3.00 7.95
CA SER A 193 15.93 -4.04 8.26
C SER A 193 15.28 -4.67 7.02
N GLY A 194 15.21 -3.93 5.91
CA GLY A 194 14.51 -4.29 4.69
C GLY A 194 13.04 -3.82 4.68
N SER A 195 12.70 -2.77 5.42
CA SER A 195 11.37 -2.15 5.33
C SER A 195 11.20 -1.40 4.02
N LEU A 196 9.94 -1.24 3.58
CA LEU A 196 9.61 -0.45 2.40
C LEU A 196 10.08 1.01 2.57
N SER A 197 9.86 1.59 3.75
CA SER A 197 10.27 2.97 4.06
C SER A 197 11.78 3.20 3.88
N GLU A 198 12.63 2.21 4.19
CA GLU A 198 14.06 2.30 3.94
C GLU A 198 14.41 2.35 2.45
N GLY A 199 13.69 1.57 1.61
CA GLY A 199 13.83 1.64 0.16
C GLY A 199 13.37 2.99 -0.39
N VAL A 200 12.24 3.50 0.10
CA VAL A 200 11.72 4.83 -0.26
C VAL A 200 12.70 5.93 0.16
N GLN A 201 13.28 5.85 1.37
CA GLN A 201 14.28 6.81 1.83
C GLN A 201 15.49 6.86 0.89
N ARG A 202 15.96 5.71 0.40
CA ARG A 202 17.05 5.66 -0.57
C ARG A 202 16.74 6.36 -1.89
N LEU A 203 15.49 6.30 -2.35
CA LEU A 203 15.05 7.05 -3.52
C LEU A 203 14.90 8.55 -3.19
N ALA A 204 14.41 8.89 -2.00
CA ALA A 204 14.32 10.26 -1.52
C ALA A 204 15.69 10.93 -1.44
N ASP A 205 16.71 10.25 -0.93
CA ASP A 205 18.10 10.74 -0.85
C ASP A 205 18.69 11.06 -2.24
N ARG A 206 18.12 10.49 -3.31
CA ARG A 206 18.50 10.75 -4.72
C ARG A 206 17.59 11.79 -5.39
N GLY A 207 16.63 12.38 -4.67
CA GLY A 207 15.63 13.30 -5.21
C GLY A 207 14.64 12.64 -6.17
N ALA A 208 14.41 11.31 -6.05
CA ALA A 208 13.63 10.51 -6.98
C ALA A 208 12.29 10.02 -6.39
N ALA A 209 11.94 10.42 -5.15
CA ALA A 209 10.69 10.09 -4.48
C ALA A 209 9.87 11.35 -4.17
N PHE A 210 8.59 11.32 -4.52
CA PHE A 210 7.66 12.46 -4.37
C PHE A 210 6.38 12.03 -3.68
N ALA A 211 5.77 12.96 -2.92
CA ALA A 211 4.55 12.72 -2.16
C ALA A 211 3.48 13.79 -2.49
N PRO A 212 2.66 13.60 -3.54
CA PRO A 212 1.52 14.46 -3.79
C PRO A 212 0.45 14.30 -2.72
N ASP A 213 -0.23 15.41 -2.40
CA ASP A 213 -1.35 15.46 -1.48
C ASP A 213 -2.56 14.74 -2.05
N ILE A 214 -3.22 13.90 -1.23
CA ILE A 214 -4.51 13.28 -1.55
C ILE A 214 -5.67 14.29 -1.54
N ASN A 215 -5.44 15.52 -1.07
CA ASN A 215 -6.43 16.61 -1.02
C ASN A 215 -7.71 16.23 -0.26
N GLY A 216 -7.57 15.64 0.90
CA GLY A 216 -8.67 15.26 1.77
C GLY A 216 -9.56 14.14 1.24
N ARG A 217 -9.09 13.36 0.25
CA ARG A 217 -9.81 12.16 -0.21
C ARG A 217 -9.86 11.11 0.88
N TRP A 218 -10.95 10.35 0.87
CA TRP A 218 -11.18 9.31 1.85
C TRP A 218 -10.18 8.16 1.74
N TRP A 219 -9.62 7.77 2.88
CA TRP A 219 -8.84 6.55 3.04
C TRP A 219 -8.87 6.08 4.49
N VAL A 220 -8.62 4.79 4.72
CA VAL A 220 -8.54 4.19 6.06
C VAL A 220 -7.55 3.03 6.03
N ASP A 221 -6.57 3.04 6.94
CA ASP A 221 -5.77 1.87 7.30
C ASP A 221 -6.56 1.03 8.32
N VAL A 222 -6.90 -0.20 7.96
CA VAL A 222 -7.73 -1.11 8.77
C VAL A 222 -6.82 -2.06 9.55
N ASP A 223 -6.15 -1.53 10.56
CA ASP A 223 -5.16 -2.26 11.33
C ASP A 223 -5.70 -2.90 12.62
N ASP A 224 -6.75 -2.33 13.18
CA ASP A 224 -7.38 -2.78 14.43
C ASP A 224 -8.92 -2.69 14.39
N GLU A 225 -9.58 -3.08 15.49
CA GLU A 225 -11.04 -3.05 15.58
C GLU A 225 -11.61 -1.61 15.50
N THR A 226 -10.90 -0.60 15.99
CA THR A 226 -11.34 0.80 15.92
C THR A 226 -11.32 1.31 14.48
N ALA A 227 -10.24 1.05 13.77
CA ALA A 227 -10.10 1.37 12.34
C ALA A 227 -11.10 0.57 11.49
N TRP A 228 -11.32 -0.71 11.83
CA TRP A 228 -12.35 -1.53 11.18
C TRP A 228 -13.76 -0.93 11.35
N ARG A 229 -14.17 -0.57 12.57
CA ARG A 229 -15.47 0.08 12.82
C ARG A 229 -15.60 1.41 12.08
N ARG A 230 -14.51 2.15 11.96
CA ARG A 230 -14.47 3.38 11.17
C ARG A 230 -14.70 3.07 9.69
N ALA A 231 -14.01 2.09 9.13
CA ALA A 231 -14.21 1.66 7.75
C ALA A 231 -15.67 1.24 7.49
N GLU A 232 -16.27 0.43 8.39
CA GLU A 232 -17.69 0.07 8.33
C GLU A 232 -18.63 1.28 8.28
N ALA A 233 -18.34 2.31 9.09
CA ALA A 233 -19.18 3.49 9.21
C ALA A 233 -18.98 4.51 8.07
N THR A 234 -17.76 4.63 7.54
CA THR A 234 -17.37 5.74 6.65
C THR A 234 -17.10 5.34 5.21
N LEU A 235 -17.07 4.02 4.90
CA LEU A 235 -16.89 3.57 3.52
C LEU A 235 -17.98 4.20 2.63
N PRO A 236 -17.61 4.99 1.60
CA PRO A 236 -18.61 5.63 0.74
C PRO A 236 -19.42 4.60 -0.04
N ASP A 237 -20.76 4.76 -0.10
CA ASP A 237 -21.65 3.82 -0.77
C ASP A 237 -21.32 3.68 -2.26
N VAL A 238 -20.83 4.73 -2.90
CA VAL A 238 -20.39 4.71 -4.31
C VAL A 238 -19.22 3.72 -4.55
N PHE A 239 -18.42 3.45 -3.54
CA PHE A 239 -17.31 2.48 -3.62
C PHE A 239 -17.76 1.06 -3.23
N ALA A 240 -18.78 0.93 -2.38
CA ALA A 240 -19.32 -0.37 -1.99
C ALA A 240 -20.04 -1.10 -3.14
N ALA A 241 -20.50 -0.37 -4.14
CA ALA A 241 -21.23 -0.90 -5.31
C ALA A 241 -20.33 -1.17 -6.54
N ALA A 242 -19.06 -0.82 -6.48
CA ALA A 242 -18.09 -1.01 -7.55
C ALA A 242 -17.37 -2.35 -7.39
#